data_27cbe7ea0a3f8d37ba8eb3a2e1fda6e6
#
_entry.id   27cbe7ea0a3f8d37ba8eb3a2e1fda6e6
#
_cell.length_a   1.000
_cell.length_b   1.000
_cell.length_c   1.000
_cell.angle_alpha   90.00
_cell.angle_beta   90.00
_cell.angle_gamma   90.00
#
_symmetry.space_group_name_H-M   'P 1'
#
loop_
_entity.id
_entity.type
_entity.pdbx_description
1 polymer ?
#
loop_
_entity_poly.entity_id
_entity_poly.type
_entity_poly.pdbx_seq_one_letter_code
_entity_poly.pdbx_strand_id
1 'polypeptide(L)'
;MGCLNNSFQNTASSIVSGKFSGDLEDLKVVPLGTQQIVWAMSLGGITRGLMVSVVNLGVGQAFYYSYYNEFFAINSPGLLMFFLVVGSLVYAKLGMFVAFLSKSFDQMSAVTAFILQPLSFLGGVFFSLNNLSPFWQKVSLYNPVLYFINGVRLSTIGKADVSLQSAVVVSLISLVLSHLLVLFVLRRSQFKRW
;
A
#
# COMPACT_ATOMS: atom_id res chain seq x y z
N MET A 1 3.64 7.63 -1.25
CA MET A 1 2.47 7.47 -0.34
C MET A 1 1.13 7.55 -1.05
N GLY A 2 0.89 8.50 -1.96
CA GLY A 2 -0.37 8.56 -2.71
C GLY A 2 -0.77 7.24 -3.37
N CYS A 3 0.18 6.55 -4.00
CA CYS A 3 -0.01 5.21 -4.58
C CYS A 3 -0.51 4.19 -3.54
N LEU A 4 0.18 4.06 -2.43
CA LEU A 4 -0.11 3.09 -1.37
C LEU A 4 -1.50 3.34 -0.77
N ASN A 5 -1.77 4.58 -0.37
CA ASN A 5 -3.05 4.96 0.21
C ASN A 5 -4.22 4.75 -0.76
N ASN A 6 -4.04 5.06 -2.06
CA ASN A 6 -5.08 4.83 -3.06
C ASN A 6 -5.33 3.34 -3.31
N SER A 7 -4.28 2.50 -3.31
CA SER A 7 -4.44 1.04 -3.40
C SER A 7 -5.24 0.49 -2.22
N PHE A 8 -4.95 0.95 -1.01
CA PHE A 8 -5.70 0.59 0.20
C PHE A 8 -7.16 1.03 0.10
N GLN A 9 -7.38 2.33 -0.11
CA GLN A 9 -8.71 2.94 -0.13
C GLN A 9 -9.61 2.33 -1.21
N ASN A 10 -9.08 2.12 -2.43
CA ASN A 10 -9.84 1.53 -3.51
C ASN A 10 -10.33 0.13 -3.16
N THR A 11 -9.43 -0.73 -2.69
CA THR A 11 -9.77 -2.11 -2.35
C THR A 11 -10.72 -2.16 -1.14
N ALA A 12 -10.45 -1.36 -0.12
CA ALA A 12 -11.27 -1.32 1.08
C ALA A 12 -12.67 -0.78 0.82
N SER A 13 -12.79 0.34 0.08
CA SER A 13 -14.10 0.92 -0.25
C SER A 13 -14.94 0.03 -1.16
N SER A 14 -14.32 -0.64 -2.14
CA SER A 14 -15.03 -1.57 -3.02
C SER A 14 -15.65 -2.74 -2.24
N ILE A 15 -14.91 -3.30 -1.28
CA ILE A 15 -15.41 -4.40 -0.45
C ILE A 15 -16.51 -3.92 0.51
N VAL A 16 -16.30 -2.78 1.17
CA VAL A 16 -17.32 -2.22 2.09
C VAL A 16 -18.58 -1.86 1.31
N SER A 17 -18.45 -1.24 0.12
CA SER A 17 -19.60 -0.97 -0.77
C SER A 17 -20.32 -2.27 -1.16
N GLY A 18 -19.59 -3.30 -1.59
CA GLY A 18 -20.17 -4.59 -1.95
C GLY A 18 -20.86 -5.32 -0.79
N LYS A 19 -20.50 -5.02 0.47
CA LYS A 19 -21.25 -5.50 1.63
C LYS A 19 -22.63 -4.86 1.73
N PHE A 20 -22.74 -3.57 1.41
CA PHE A 20 -24.00 -2.84 1.48
C PHE A 20 -24.92 -3.12 0.28
N SER A 21 -24.36 -3.33 -0.91
CA SER A 21 -25.13 -3.65 -2.13
C SER A 21 -25.53 -5.13 -2.22
N GLY A 22 -24.93 -6.01 -1.43
CA GLY A 22 -25.16 -7.45 -1.50
C GLY A 22 -24.27 -8.18 -2.52
N ASP A 23 -23.49 -7.48 -3.32
CA ASP A 23 -22.63 -8.06 -4.39
C ASP A 23 -21.63 -9.10 -3.86
N LEU A 24 -21.24 -9.00 -2.56
CA LEU A 24 -20.39 -10.01 -1.94
C LEU A 24 -21.07 -11.36 -1.73
N GLU A 25 -22.40 -11.39 -1.67
CA GLU A 25 -23.16 -12.65 -1.60
C GLU A 25 -23.11 -13.38 -2.94
N ASP A 26 -23.11 -12.65 -4.04
CA ASP A 26 -22.98 -13.22 -5.39
C ASP A 26 -21.64 -13.92 -5.57
N LEU A 27 -20.57 -13.40 -4.95
CA LEU A 27 -19.25 -14.05 -4.97
C LEU A 27 -19.23 -15.44 -4.29
N LYS A 28 -20.20 -15.74 -3.41
CA LYS A 28 -20.31 -17.06 -2.77
C LYS A 28 -20.93 -18.11 -3.69
N VAL A 29 -21.74 -17.67 -4.66
CA VAL A 29 -22.41 -18.53 -5.63
C VAL A 29 -21.48 -18.91 -6.79
N VAL A 30 -20.53 -18.04 -7.09
CA VAL A 30 -19.55 -18.28 -8.16
C VAL A 30 -18.49 -19.29 -7.70
N PRO A 31 -18.14 -20.32 -8.52
CA PRO A 31 -17.15 -21.32 -8.16
C PRO A 31 -15.71 -20.78 -8.25
N LEU A 32 -15.44 -19.68 -7.54
CA LEU A 32 -14.11 -19.08 -7.45
C LEU A 32 -13.39 -19.51 -6.17
N GLY A 33 -12.14 -19.93 -6.31
CA GLY A 33 -11.29 -20.19 -5.15
C GLY A 33 -10.94 -18.90 -4.39
N THR A 34 -10.81 -18.98 -3.07
CA THR A 34 -10.43 -17.84 -2.20
C THR A 34 -9.18 -17.11 -2.70
N GLN A 35 -8.20 -17.84 -3.23
CA GLN A 35 -6.98 -17.28 -3.82
C GLN A 35 -7.29 -16.38 -5.03
N GLN A 36 -8.18 -16.83 -5.91
CA GLN A 36 -8.56 -16.09 -7.12
C GLN A 36 -9.25 -14.77 -6.76
N ILE A 37 -10.15 -14.81 -5.77
CA ILE A 37 -10.82 -13.61 -5.27
C ILE A 37 -9.81 -12.60 -4.71
N VAL A 38 -8.87 -13.05 -3.87
CA VAL A 38 -7.83 -12.19 -3.28
C VAL A 38 -6.97 -11.55 -4.37
N TRP A 39 -6.56 -12.31 -5.38
CA TRP A 39 -5.74 -11.77 -6.46
C TRP A 39 -6.53 -10.81 -7.36
N ALA A 40 -7.77 -11.15 -7.73
CA ALA A 40 -8.62 -10.28 -8.56
C ALA A 40 -8.84 -8.91 -7.90
N MET A 41 -9.22 -8.89 -6.63
CA MET A 41 -9.41 -7.65 -5.88
C MET A 41 -8.10 -6.87 -5.69
N SER A 42 -6.97 -7.57 -5.45
CA SER A 42 -5.66 -6.92 -5.33
C SER A 42 -5.24 -6.25 -6.62
N LEU A 43 -5.48 -6.87 -7.78
CA LEU A 43 -5.17 -6.29 -9.09
C LEU A 43 -5.94 -4.99 -9.35
N GLY A 44 -7.22 -4.91 -8.98
CA GLY A 44 -7.99 -3.68 -9.04
C GLY A 44 -7.37 -2.55 -8.18
N GLY A 45 -6.92 -2.89 -6.96
CA GLY A 45 -6.24 -1.94 -6.08
C GLY A 45 -4.91 -1.45 -6.65
N ILE A 46 -4.09 -2.35 -7.23
CA ILE A 46 -2.81 -1.99 -7.85
C ILE A 46 -3.03 -1.05 -9.03
N THR A 47 -3.95 -1.39 -9.93
CA THR A 47 -4.21 -0.60 -11.14
C THR A 47 -4.48 0.85 -10.79
N ARG A 48 -5.36 1.11 -9.83
CA ARG A 48 -5.65 2.46 -9.37
C ARG A 48 -4.45 3.12 -8.67
N GLY A 49 -3.72 2.38 -7.84
CA GLY A 49 -2.51 2.88 -7.19
C GLY A 49 -1.44 3.31 -8.20
N LEU A 50 -1.22 2.50 -9.25
CA LEU A 50 -0.26 2.81 -10.30
C LEU A 50 -0.72 4.01 -11.15
N MET A 51 -2.00 4.13 -11.47
CA MET A 51 -2.53 5.33 -12.15
C MET A 51 -2.24 6.60 -11.36
N VAL A 52 -2.50 6.59 -10.06
CA VAL A 52 -2.18 7.73 -9.18
C VAL A 52 -0.67 7.98 -9.10
N SER A 53 0.15 6.94 -9.16
CA SER A 53 1.62 7.11 -9.22
C SER A 53 2.07 7.81 -10.48
N VAL A 54 1.53 7.43 -11.63
CA VAL A 54 1.84 8.07 -12.92
C VAL A 54 1.46 9.54 -12.90
N VAL A 55 0.26 9.87 -12.40
CA VAL A 55 -0.18 11.25 -12.26
C VAL A 55 0.75 12.05 -11.33
N ASN A 56 1.08 11.49 -10.16
CA ASN A 56 1.97 12.17 -9.20
C ASN A 56 3.39 12.37 -9.78
N LEU A 57 3.92 11.39 -10.51
CA LEU A 57 5.21 11.54 -11.19
C LEU A 57 5.14 12.59 -12.29
N GLY A 58 4.06 12.61 -13.08
CA GLY A 58 3.85 13.62 -14.11
C GLY A 58 3.77 15.04 -13.56
N VAL A 59 3.00 15.23 -12.47
CA VAL A 59 2.92 16.52 -11.76
C VAL A 59 4.30 16.90 -11.20
N GLY A 60 5.01 15.97 -10.55
CA GLY A 60 6.36 16.19 -10.04
C GLY A 60 7.34 16.61 -11.13
N GLN A 61 7.31 15.96 -12.30
CA GLN A 61 8.12 16.32 -13.46
C GLN A 61 7.78 17.70 -14.00
N ALA A 62 6.49 18.04 -14.09
CA ALA A 62 6.06 19.35 -14.57
C ALA A 62 6.56 20.49 -13.67
N PHE A 63 6.44 20.32 -12.33
CA PHE A 63 7.00 21.30 -11.39
C PHE A 63 8.52 21.40 -11.46
N TYR A 64 9.23 20.26 -11.55
CA TYR A 64 10.67 20.24 -11.65
C TYR A 64 11.15 20.95 -12.94
N TYR A 65 10.52 20.66 -14.07
CA TYR A 65 10.80 21.29 -15.35
C TYR A 65 10.54 22.82 -15.32
N SER A 66 9.44 23.24 -14.70
CA SER A 66 9.11 24.67 -14.56
C SER A 66 10.13 25.46 -13.73
N TYR A 67 10.85 24.79 -12.81
CA TYR A 67 11.78 25.45 -11.90
C TYR A 67 13.25 25.39 -12.38
N TYR A 68 13.63 24.23 -12.97
CA TYR A 68 15.03 23.97 -13.36
C TYR A 68 15.24 23.92 -14.88
N ASN A 69 14.19 23.97 -15.69
CA ASN A 69 14.23 23.75 -17.16
C ASN A 69 14.84 22.41 -17.59
N GLU A 70 14.85 21.41 -16.69
CA GLU A 70 15.39 20.08 -16.91
C GLU A 70 14.38 19.03 -16.44
N PHE A 71 14.42 17.82 -17.02
CA PHE A 71 13.62 16.70 -16.52
C PHE A 71 14.34 16.00 -15.40
N PHE A 72 13.61 15.69 -14.32
CA PHE A 72 14.13 14.88 -13.23
C PHE A 72 14.44 13.46 -13.72
N ALA A 73 15.72 13.08 -13.69
CA ALA A 73 16.16 11.75 -14.09
C ALA A 73 15.87 10.73 -12.96
N ILE A 74 15.14 9.66 -13.31
CA ILE A 74 14.91 8.55 -12.39
C ILE A 74 16.13 7.64 -12.43
N ASN A 75 16.77 7.45 -11.28
CA ASN A 75 18.01 6.70 -11.17
C ASN A 75 17.85 5.22 -11.57
N SER A 76 16.75 4.58 -11.16
CA SER A 76 16.51 3.15 -11.43
C SER A 76 15.00 2.89 -11.64
N PRO A 77 14.48 2.99 -12.90
CA PRO A 77 13.04 2.82 -13.17
C PRO A 77 12.51 1.43 -12.80
N GLY A 78 13.32 0.37 -12.99
CA GLY A 78 12.95 -1.00 -12.63
C GLY A 78 12.71 -1.18 -11.14
N LEU A 79 13.59 -0.63 -10.29
CA LEU A 79 13.43 -0.64 -8.84
C LEU A 79 12.22 0.19 -8.40
N LEU A 80 11.97 1.32 -9.05
CA LEU A 80 10.80 2.15 -8.79
C LEU A 80 9.51 1.35 -9.02
N MET A 81 9.39 0.71 -10.18
CA MET A 81 8.24 -0.14 -10.51
C MET A 81 8.07 -1.29 -9.50
N PHE A 82 9.16 -1.94 -9.11
CA PHE A 82 9.12 -3.00 -8.12
C PHE A 82 8.50 -2.52 -6.79
N PHE A 83 9.01 -1.43 -6.22
CA PHE A 83 8.50 -0.92 -4.94
C PHE A 83 7.07 -0.37 -5.04
N LEU A 84 6.70 0.25 -6.17
CA LEU A 84 5.33 0.72 -6.41
C LEU A 84 4.35 -0.47 -6.51
N VAL A 85 4.68 -1.52 -7.25
CA VAL A 85 3.82 -2.69 -7.43
C VAL A 85 3.71 -3.48 -6.12
N VAL A 86 4.84 -3.82 -5.49
CA VAL A 86 4.85 -4.60 -4.24
C VAL A 86 4.17 -3.82 -3.12
N GLY A 87 4.47 -2.53 -2.99
CA GLY A 87 3.82 -1.66 -2.01
C GLY A 87 2.31 -1.56 -2.22
N SER A 88 1.87 -1.37 -3.47
CA SER A 88 0.44 -1.34 -3.81
C SER A 88 -0.25 -2.66 -3.51
N LEU A 89 0.40 -3.80 -3.78
CA LEU A 89 -0.12 -5.14 -3.43
C LEU A 89 -0.31 -5.29 -1.93
N VAL A 90 0.69 -4.90 -1.13
CA VAL A 90 0.62 -4.98 0.33
C VAL A 90 -0.53 -4.12 0.85
N TYR A 91 -0.63 -2.87 0.39
CA TYR A 91 -1.67 -1.95 0.83
C TYR A 91 -3.07 -2.36 0.35
N ALA A 92 -3.22 -2.88 -0.86
CA ALA A 92 -4.48 -3.43 -1.34
C ALA A 92 -4.94 -4.61 -0.45
N LYS A 93 -4.02 -5.51 -0.07
CA LYS A 93 -4.32 -6.63 0.83
C LYS A 93 -4.64 -6.16 2.25
N LEU A 94 -3.93 -5.17 2.78
CA LEU A 94 -4.28 -4.56 4.07
C LEU A 94 -5.66 -3.88 4.00
N GLY A 95 -6.00 -3.25 2.87
CA GLY A 95 -7.34 -2.70 2.61
C GLY A 95 -8.41 -3.78 2.65
N MET A 96 -8.18 -4.93 2.00
CA MET A 96 -9.07 -6.09 2.09
C MET A 96 -9.23 -6.57 3.52
N PHE A 97 -8.12 -6.78 4.23
CA PHE A 97 -8.12 -7.24 5.61
C PHE A 97 -9.00 -6.35 6.50
N VAL A 98 -8.77 -5.04 6.44
CA VAL A 98 -9.54 -4.06 7.20
C VAL A 98 -11.00 -4.04 6.77
N ALA A 99 -11.29 -4.08 5.47
CA ALA A 99 -12.65 -4.04 4.95
C ALA A 99 -13.47 -5.26 5.37
N PHE A 100 -12.88 -6.45 5.39
CA PHE A 100 -13.60 -7.64 5.87
C PHE A 100 -13.91 -7.59 7.37
N LEU A 101 -13.09 -6.92 8.17
CA LEU A 101 -13.33 -6.73 9.60
C LEU A 101 -14.27 -5.57 9.90
N SER A 102 -14.31 -4.54 9.04
CA SER A 102 -15.13 -3.34 9.24
C SER A 102 -16.58 -3.59 8.90
N LYS A 103 -17.48 -2.99 9.69
CA LYS A 103 -18.94 -3.02 9.47
C LYS A 103 -19.47 -1.76 8.79
N SER A 104 -18.64 -0.70 8.71
CA SER A 104 -19.05 0.59 8.13
C SER A 104 -17.86 1.30 7.48
N PHE A 105 -18.15 2.29 6.62
CA PHE A 105 -17.14 3.20 6.07
C PHE A 105 -16.40 3.99 7.15
N ASP A 106 -17.09 4.35 8.24
CA ASP A 106 -16.48 5.12 9.34
C ASP A 106 -15.39 4.30 10.05
N GLN A 107 -15.62 3.00 10.28
CA GLN A 107 -14.59 2.13 10.87
C GLN A 107 -13.38 1.98 9.95
N MET A 108 -13.60 1.84 8.65
CA MET A 108 -12.52 1.80 7.66
C MET A 108 -11.71 3.11 7.65
N SER A 109 -12.41 4.25 7.68
CA SER A 109 -11.78 5.58 7.71
C SER A 109 -11.02 5.82 9.01
N ALA A 110 -11.52 5.35 10.14
CA ALA A 110 -10.84 5.40 11.43
C ALA A 110 -9.50 4.63 11.40
N VAL A 111 -9.46 3.42 10.81
CA VAL A 111 -8.19 2.68 10.64
C VAL A 111 -7.21 3.45 9.78
N THR A 112 -7.68 4.09 8.72
CA THR A 112 -6.83 4.92 7.86
C THR A 112 -6.23 6.09 8.64
N ALA A 113 -7.07 6.83 9.39
CA ALA A 113 -6.65 8.03 10.11
C ALA A 113 -5.76 7.71 11.33
N PHE A 114 -6.10 6.68 12.10
CA PHE A 114 -5.42 6.40 13.37
C PHE A 114 -4.27 5.40 13.27
N ILE A 115 -4.22 4.58 12.21
CA ILE A 115 -3.16 3.58 12.03
C ILE A 115 -2.29 3.92 10.83
N LEU A 116 -2.87 4.04 9.62
CA LEU A 116 -2.06 4.20 8.41
C LEU A 116 -1.38 5.58 8.33
N GLN A 117 -2.04 6.65 8.77
CA GLN A 117 -1.43 7.98 8.77
C GLN A 117 -0.22 8.06 9.70
N PRO A 118 -0.28 7.70 10.99
CA PRO A 118 0.90 7.67 11.85
C PRO A 118 2.02 6.76 11.34
N LEU A 119 1.68 5.57 10.79
CA LEU A 119 2.66 4.71 10.15
C LEU A 119 3.37 5.40 8.98
N SER A 120 2.63 6.19 8.21
CA SER A 120 3.17 6.95 7.08
C SER A 120 4.13 8.04 7.53
N PHE A 121 3.81 8.76 8.60
CA PHE A 121 4.70 9.76 9.19
C PHE A 121 6.00 9.11 9.68
N LEU A 122 5.91 8.04 10.45
CA LEU A 122 7.07 7.28 10.93
C LEU A 122 7.81 6.53 9.82
N GLY A 123 7.19 6.37 8.67
CA GLY A 123 7.80 5.78 7.46
C GLY A 123 8.80 6.70 6.75
N GLY A 124 9.05 7.91 7.27
CA GLY A 124 10.04 8.82 6.70
C GLY A 124 9.59 9.55 5.44
N VAL A 125 8.27 9.78 5.28
CA VAL A 125 7.71 10.53 4.13
C VAL A 125 8.21 11.97 4.12
N PHE A 126 8.20 12.62 5.29
CA PHE A 126 8.48 14.05 5.42
C PHE A 126 9.89 14.37 5.92
N PHE A 127 10.58 13.40 6.49
CA PHE A 127 11.92 13.57 7.04
C PHE A 127 12.75 12.31 6.90
N SER A 128 14.08 12.46 6.95
CA SER A 128 15.00 11.32 6.98
C SER A 128 15.01 10.69 8.37
N LEU A 129 15.23 9.36 8.41
CA LEU A 129 15.37 8.60 9.65
C LEU A 129 16.42 9.22 10.60
N ASN A 130 17.50 9.76 10.02
CA ASN A 130 18.60 10.36 10.78
C ASN A 130 18.21 11.61 11.56
N ASN A 131 17.11 12.27 11.22
CA ASN A 131 16.62 13.49 11.89
C ASN A 131 15.72 13.18 13.11
N LEU A 132 15.42 11.90 13.36
CA LEU A 132 14.62 11.47 14.50
C LEU A 132 15.49 11.22 15.73
N SER A 133 14.87 11.32 16.92
CA SER A 133 15.55 10.89 18.14
C SER A 133 15.83 9.37 18.12
N PRO A 134 16.84 8.86 18.84
CA PRO A 134 17.24 7.45 18.80
C PRO A 134 16.12 6.45 19.12
N PHE A 135 15.17 6.85 19.95
CA PHE A 135 14.00 6.04 20.26
C PHE A 135 13.10 5.88 19.03
N TRP A 136 12.74 6.98 18.37
CA TRP A 136 11.88 6.97 17.18
C TRP A 136 12.54 6.32 15.97
N GLN A 137 13.88 6.42 15.85
CA GLN A 137 14.62 5.69 14.82
C GLN A 137 14.40 4.17 14.95
N LYS A 138 14.54 3.64 16.17
CA LYS A 138 14.30 2.20 16.44
C LYS A 138 12.87 1.80 16.13
N VAL A 139 11.88 2.59 16.55
CA VAL A 139 10.46 2.33 16.28
C VAL A 139 10.20 2.32 14.77
N SER A 140 10.75 3.28 14.03
CA SER A 140 10.58 3.37 12.57
C SER A 140 11.15 2.15 11.84
N LEU A 141 12.23 1.54 12.32
CA LEU A 141 12.81 0.33 11.72
C LEU A 141 11.88 -0.90 11.77
N TYR A 142 10.91 -0.94 12.68
CA TYR A 142 9.88 -1.99 12.69
C TYR A 142 8.72 -1.68 11.74
N ASN A 143 8.67 -0.47 11.18
CA ASN A 143 7.61 -0.05 10.28
C ASN A 143 7.91 -0.48 8.83
N PRO A 144 7.12 -1.38 8.22
CA PRO A 144 7.35 -1.80 6.84
C PRO A 144 7.22 -0.65 5.83
N VAL A 145 6.45 0.39 6.16
CA VAL A 145 6.25 1.57 5.30
C VAL A 145 7.57 2.30 5.05
N LEU A 146 8.46 2.33 6.05
CA LEU A 146 9.79 2.92 5.92
C LEU A 146 10.57 2.32 4.73
N TYR A 147 10.50 1.00 4.58
CA TYR A 147 11.24 0.29 3.54
C TYR A 147 10.67 0.54 2.15
N PHE A 148 9.35 0.64 2.01
CA PHE A 148 8.73 1.04 0.74
C PHE A 148 9.12 2.45 0.33
N ILE A 149 9.07 3.41 1.27
CA ILE A 149 9.42 4.81 1.01
C ILE A 149 10.90 4.94 0.65
N ASN A 150 11.78 4.30 1.41
CA ASN A 150 13.21 4.31 1.14
C ASN A 150 13.55 3.60 -0.18
N GLY A 151 12.85 2.54 -0.53
CA GLY A 151 12.98 1.88 -1.83
C GLY A 151 12.63 2.80 -3.00
N VAL A 152 11.51 3.53 -2.89
CA VAL A 152 11.12 4.56 -3.87
C VAL A 152 12.13 5.70 -3.90
N ARG A 153 12.60 6.19 -2.74
CA ARG A 153 13.59 7.27 -2.64
C ARG A 153 14.93 6.86 -3.26
N LEU A 154 15.39 5.64 -3.00
CA LEU A 154 16.61 5.09 -3.60
C LEU A 154 16.48 4.99 -5.11
N SER A 155 15.36 4.52 -5.62
CA SER A 155 15.14 4.36 -7.06
C SER A 155 14.98 5.68 -7.80
N THR A 156 14.52 6.74 -7.13
CA THR A 156 14.35 8.07 -7.74
C THR A 156 15.61 8.94 -7.57
N ILE A 157 16.06 9.16 -6.34
CA ILE A 157 17.13 10.14 -6.00
C ILE A 157 18.48 9.46 -5.79
N GLY A 158 18.54 8.13 -5.70
CA GLY A 158 19.76 7.38 -5.40
C GLY A 158 20.20 7.43 -3.93
N LYS A 159 19.40 8.01 -3.03
CA LYS A 159 19.69 8.13 -1.59
C LYS A 159 18.61 7.44 -0.77
N ALA A 160 19.01 6.66 0.23
CA ALA A 160 18.10 6.02 1.17
C ALA A 160 18.73 5.95 2.56
N ASP A 161 17.89 5.89 3.59
CA ASP A 161 18.32 5.75 5.00
C ASP A 161 18.55 4.27 5.37
N VAL A 162 18.08 3.32 4.55
CA VAL A 162 18.22 1.87 4.74
C VAL A 162 18.84 1.21 3.51
N SER A 163 19.47 0.04 3.70
CA SER A 163 20.08 -0.70 2.58
C SER A 163 19.01 -1.23 1.62
N LEU A 164 19.34 -1.29 0.31
CA LEU A 164 18.44 -1.86 -0.71
C LEU A 164 18.03 -3.29 -0.36
N GLN A 165 18.97 -4.08 0.12
CA GLN A 165 18.73 -5.48 0.47
C GLN A 165 17.66 -5.60 1.58
N SER A 166 17.78 -4.82 2.65
CA SER A 166 16.75 -4.81 3.72
C SER A 166 15.40 -4.29 3.21
N ALA A 167 15.39 -3.26 2.34
CA ALA A 167 14.16 -2.75 1.75
C ALA A 167 13.43 -3.82 0.93
N VAL A 168 14.13 -4.57 0.08
CA VAL A 168 13.55 -5.65 -0.72
C VAL A 168 13.04 -6.79 0.16
N VAL A 169 13.86 -7.27 1.10
CA VAL A 169 13.50 -8.39 1.98
C VAL A 169 12.26 -8.07 2.82
N VAL A 170 12.23 -6.91 3.48
CA VAL A 170 11.08 -6.51 4.31
C VAL A 170 9.83 -6.29 3.46
N SER A 171 9.97 -5.76 2.24
CA SER A 171 8.84 -5.59 1.32
C SER A 171 8.23 -6.93 0.91
N LEU A 172 9.05 -7.94 0.60
CA LEU A 172 8.58 -9.28 0.26
C LEU A 172 7.96 -10.01 1.46
N ILE A 173 8.56 -9.90 2.64
CA ILE A 173 7.98 -10.45 3.88
C ILE A 173 6.61 -9.82 4.15
N SER A 174 6.49 -8.49 4.02
CA SER A 174 5.23 -7.77 4.20
C SER A 174 4.16 -8.23 3.20
N LEU A 175 4.56 -8.53 1.96
CA LEU A 175 3.67 -9.07 0.93
C LEU A 175 3.12 -10.44 1.31
N VAL A 176 3.99 -11.33 1.78
CA VAL A 176 3.58 -12.68 2.21
C VAL A 176 2.68 -12.61 3.44
N LEU A 177 3.06 -11.82 4.45
CA LEU A 177 2.27 -11.66 5.67
C LEU A 177 0.88 -11.07 5.39
N SER A 178 0.80 -10.00 4.59
CA SER A 178 -0.49 -9.39 4.22
C SER A 178 -1.38 -10.36 3.44
N HIS A 179 -0.79 -11.20 2.57
CA HIS A 179 -1.53 -12.22 1.83
C HIS A 179 -2.10 -13.29 2.75
N LEU A 180 -1.29 -13.80 3.68
CA LEU A 180 -1.73 -14.80 4.66
C LEU A 180 -2.83 -14.25 5.57
N LEU A 181 -2.72 -13.00 6.02
CA LEU A 181 -3.75 -12.35 6.83
C LEU A 181 -5.10 -12.26 6.11
N VAL A 182 -5.09 -11.85 4.84
CA VAL A 182 -6.33 -11.78 4.04
C VAL A 182 -6.94 -13.17 3.85
N LEU A 183 -6.12 -14.17 3.51
CA LEU A 183 -6.60 -15.54 3.35
C LEU A 183 -7.22 -16.08 4.64
N PHE A 184 -6.60 -15.82 5.78
CA PHE A 184 -7.10 -16.23 7.09
C PHE A 184 -8.48 -15.61 7.38
N VAL A 185 -8.62 -14.29 7.18
CA VAL A 185 -9.89 -13.59 7.43
C VAL A 185 -10.96 -14.04 6.42
N LEU A 186 -10.63 -14.15 5.14
CA LEU A 186 -11.60 -14.52 4.12
C LEU A 186 -12.12 -15.96 4.33
N ARG A 187 -11.25 -16.91 4.66
CA ARG A 187 -11.68 -18.28 5.00
C ARG A 187 -12.59 -18.32 6.23
N ARG A 188 -12.32 -17.45 7.22
CA ARG A 188 -13.14 -17.38 8.44
C ARG A 188 -14.45 -16.63 8.21
N SER A 189 -14.49 -15.64 7.32
CA SER A 189 -15.68 -14.84 7.03
C SER A 189 -16.67 -15.54 6.10
N GLN A 190 -16.22 -16.49 5.27
CA GLN A 190 -17.12 -17.29 4.41
C GLN A 190 -18.15 -18.10 5.21
N PHE A 191 -17.91 -18.32 6.49
CA PHE A 191 -18.82 -19.06 7.39
C PHE A 191 -19.71 -18.16 8.25
N LYS A 192 -19.58 -16.85 8.21
CA LYS A 192 -20.42 -15.92 8.95
C LYS A 192 -21.35 -15.20 7.97
N ARG A 193 -22.67 -15.24 8.24
CA ARG A 193 -23.63 -14.33 7.62
C ARG A 193 -23.27 -12.90 8.04
N TRP A 194 -23.22 -12.02 7.09
CA TRP A 194 -23.01 -10.58 7.32
C TRP A 194 -24.27 -9.93 7.86
#